data_0369f9fd756ef971eaaba06edb86a6a6
#
_entry.id   0369f9fd756ef971eaaba06edb86a6a6
#
_cell.length_a   1.000
_cell.length_b   1.000
_cell.length_c   1.000
_cell.angle_alpha   90.00
_cell.angle_beta   90.00
_cell.angle_gamma   90.00
#
_symmetry.space_group_name_H-M   'P 1'
#
loop_
_entity.id
_entity.type
_entity.pdbx_description
1 polymer ?
#
loop_
_entity_poly.entity_id
_entity_poly.type
_entity_poly.pdbx_seq_one_letter_code
_entity_poly.pdbx_strand_id
1 'polypeptide(L)'
;LMTSLSHDVRTPLTTLIGYLDAVHSGIVIGQEREEYIEIARRRAYDLKDYIDVLFDWFRLNSDEFTLSIESVEIAELSRNILKDWIPIFHEKKLDFEIDIPENRLMVNLDSDGYSRVVNNLVQNVLAHSKARRIKITMSEDSKMVLLRVEDNGVGIAKENLQHIFERLYKCDKGRSKKGSGLGLSIVSQMVERMGGKISVESEIGKYTVFIVSLPLI
;
A
#
# COMPACT_ATOMS: atom_id res chain seq x y z
N LEU A 1 15.01 13.44 9.17
CA LEU A 1 14.51 12.20 8.58
C LEU A 1 14.86 10.98 9.46
N MET A 2 16.15 10.74 9.73
CA MET A 2 16.62 9.61 10.59
C MET A 2 15.99 9.62 11.98
N THR A 3 15.81 10.78 12.60
CA THR A 3 15.23 10.93 13.94
C THR A 3 13.76 10.51 14.00
N SER A 4 12.97 10.85 12.97
CA SER A 4 11.56 10.46 12.86
C SER A 4 11.40 8.96 12.65
N LEU A 5 12.19 8.37 11.74
CA LEU A 5 12.16 6.94 11.45
C LEU A 5 12.54 6.09 12.68
N SER A 6 13.57 6.51 13.43
CA SER A 6 13.97 5.83 14.67
C SER A 6 12.86 5.87 15.73
N HIS A 7 12.12 6.96 15.84
CA HIS A 7 10.98 7.08 16.73
C HIS A 7 9.83 6.16 16.30
N ASP A 8 9.54 6.10 15.00
CA ASP A 8 8.43 5.32 14.46
C ASP A 8 8.67 3.79 14.54
N VAL A 9 9.93 3.35 14.57
CA VAL A 9 10.32 1.96 14.88
C VAL A 9 10.28 1.68 16.37
N ARG A 10 10.80 2.61 17.20
CA ARG A 10 10.92 2.42 18.66
C ARG A 10 9.55 2.27 19.33
N THR A 11 8.57 3.06 18.96
CA THR A 11 7.24 3.06 19.57
C THR A 11 6.54 1.69 19.51
N PRO A 12 6.35 1.04 18.33
CA PRO A 12 5.74 -0.27 18.26
C PRO A 12 6.60 -1.35 18.92
N LEU A 13 7.94 -1.25 18.85
CA LEU A 13 8.86 -2.18 19.51
C LEU A 13 8.72 -2.12 21.03
N THR A 14 8.69 -0.92 21.62
CA THR A 14 8.50 -0.75 23.08
C THR A 14 7.15 -1.31 23.52
N THR A 15 6.09 -1.09 22.71
CA THR A 15 4.77 -1.64 23.01
C THR A 15 4.76 -3.17 22.95
N LEU A 16 5.42 -3.77 21.95
CA LEU A 16 5.57 -5.22 21.83
C LEU A 16 6.30 -5.81 23.04
N ILE A 17 7.44 -5.21 23.42
CA ILE A 17 8.21 -5.63 24.60
C ILE A 17 7.35 -5.55 25.84
N GLY A 18 6.59 -4.47 26.07
CA GLY A 18 5.72 -4.32 27.25
C GLY A 18 4.66 -5.44 27.36
N TYR A 19 4.04 -5.87 26.25
CA TYR A 19 3.10 -7.00 26.27
C TYR A 19 3.82 -8.31 26.61
N LEU A 20 5.00 -8.56 26.04
CA LEU A 20 5.78 -9.76 26.32
C LEU A 20 6.28 -9.79 27.76
N ASP A 21 6.72 -8.66 28.33
CA ASP A 21 7.16 -8.53 29.71
C ASP A 21 6.01 -8.82 30.71
N ALA A 22 4.81 -8.31 30.41
CA ALA A 22 3.62 -8.58 31.24
C ALA A 22 3.25 -10.07 31.25
N VAL A 23 3.38 -10.75 30.11
CA VAL A 23 3.19 -12.21 29.99
C VAL A 23 4.30 -12.96 30.75
N HIS A 24 5.56 -12.56 30.56
CA HIS A 24 6.72 -13.23 31.16
C HIS A 24 6.74 -13.10 32.69
N SER A 25 6.40 -11.94 33.23
CA SER A 25 6.38 -11.67 34.68
C SER A 25 5.17 -12.28 35.41
N GLY A 26 4.22 -12.90 34.66
CA GLY A 26 3.01 -13.49 35.24
C GLY A 26 1.99 -12.46 35.77
N ILE A 27 2.14 -11.18 35.39
CA ILE A 27 1.16 -10.13 35.74
C ILE A 27 -0.20 -10.44 35.11
N VAL A 28 -0.22 -11.01 33.89
CA VAL A 28 -1.42 -11.45 33.19
C VAL A 28 -1.48 -12.98 33.14
N ILE A 29 -2.66 -13.56 33.42
CA ILE A 29 -2.88 -15.01 33.47
C ILE A 29 -4.16 -15.40 32.72
N GLY A 30 -4.33 -16.70 32.46
CA GLY A 30 -5.54 -17.23 31.84
C GLY A 30 -5.81 -16.60 30.47
N GLN A 31 -7.04 -16.21 30.23
CA GLN A 31 -7.49 -15.64 28.95
C GLN A 31 -6.78 -14.33 28.61
N GLU A 32 -6.52 -13.48 29.60
CA GLU A 32 -5.80 -12.21 29.40
C GLU A 32 -4.39 -12.43 28.87
N ARG A 33 -3.71 -13.48 29.34
CA ARG A 33 -2.39 -13.88 28.83
C ARG A 33 -2.44 -14.21 27.34
N GLU A 34 -3.45 -14.97 26.88
CA GLU A 34 -3.61 -15.31 25.46
C GLU A 34 -3.91 -14.06 24.61
N GLU A 35 -4.73 -13.14 25.13
CA GLU A 35 -5.01 -11.85 24.47
C GLU A 35 -3.74 -11.00 24.31
N TYR A 36 -2.88 -10.93 25.32
CA TYR A 36 -1.61 -10.19 25.29
C TYR A 36 -0.64 -10.82 24.28
N ILE A 37 -0.56 -12.15 24.22
CA ILE A 37 0.24 -12.85 23.20
C ILE A 37 -0.24 -12.52 21.78
N GLU A 38 -1.55 -12.54 21.56
CA GLU A 38 -2.11 -12.22 20.24
C GLU A 38 -1.89 -10.75 19.85
N ILE A 39 -1.99 -9.82 20.81
CA ILE A 39 -1.65 -8.41 20.59
C ILE A 39 -0.15 -8.27 20.27
N ALA A 40 0.72 -8.93 21.01
CA ALA A 40 2.16 -8.90 20.77
C ALA A 40 2.49 -9.46 19.37
N ARG A 41 1.87 -10.59 18.99
CA ARG A 41 2.03 -11.20 17.67
C ARG A 41 1.63 -10.22 16.57
N ARG A 42 0.46 -9.59 16.67
CA ARG A 42 -0.01 -8.60 15.69
C ARG A 42 0.94 -7.40 15.60
N ARG A 43 1.46 -6.90 16.74
CA ARG A 43 2.43 -5.79 16.76
C ARG A 43 3.77 -6.15 16.12
N ALA A 44 4.21 -7.40 16.25
CA ALA A 44 5.42 -7.90 15.59
C ALA A 44 5.25 -7.89 14.06
N TYR A 45 4.09 -8.33 13.55
CA TYR A 45 3.79 -8.24 12.12
C TYR A 45 3.67 -6.79 11.63
N ASP A 46 2.97 -5.91 12.36
CA ASP A 46 2.88 -4.48 12.03
C ASP A 46 4.29 -3.85 11.92
N LEU A 47 5.21 -4.22 12.83
CA LEU A 47 6.60 -3.73 12.83
C LEU A 47 7.40 -4.31 11.66
N LYS A 48 7.25 -5.60 11.37
CA LYS A 48 7.87 -6.25 10.21
C LYS A 48 7.47 -5.53 8.93
N ASP A 49 6.17 -5.35 8.69
CA ASP A 49 5.66 -4.68 7.49
C ASP A 49 6.18 -3.24 7.36
N TYR A 50 6.31 -2.53 8.49
CA TYR A 50 6.91 -1.20 8.52
C TYR A 50 8.39 -1.22 8.11
N ILE A 51 9.16 -2.19 8.61
CA ILE A 51 10.58 -2.36 8.30
C ILE A 51 10.76 -2.72 6.81
N ASP A 52 9.93 -3.60 6.26
CA ASP A 52 9.97 -3.99 4.86
C ASP A 52 9.76 -2.77 3.94
N VAL A 53 8.75 -1.94 4.24
CA VAL A 53 8.51 -0.68 3.52
C VAL A 53 9.67 0.31 3.65
N LEU A 54 10.31 0.37 4.82
CA LEU A 54 11.46 1.23 5.06
C LEU A 54 12.69 0.78 4.24
N PHE A 55 12.95 -0.53 4.19
CA PHE A 55 14.02 -1.10 3.35
C PHE A 55 13.77 -0.83 1.87
N ASP A 56 12.54 -0.99 1.41
CA ASP A 56 12.16 -0.67 0.03
C ASP A 56 12.42 0.79 -0.29
N TRP A 57 12.10 1.67 0.65
CA TRP A 57 12.37 3.09 0.48
C TRP A 57 13.88 3.40 0.43
N PHE A 58 14.69 2.81 1.32
CA PHE A 58 16.15 2.99 1.29
C PHE A 58 16.75 2.46 -0.01
N ARG A 59 16.32 1.27 -0.44
CA ARG A 59 16.77 0.66 -1.69
C ARG A 59 16.44 1.54 -2.89
N LEU A 60 15.22 2.08 -2.98
CA LEU A 60 14.81 2.98 -4.05
C LEU A 60 15.61 4.30 -4.09
N ASN A 61 16.12 4.76 -2.96
CA ASN A 61 16.89 5.99 -2.87
C ASN A 61 18.41 5.76 -2.85
N SER A 62 18.87 4.53 -3.03
CA SER A 62 20.29 4.24 -3.21
C SER A 62 20.71 4.52 -4.67
N ASP A 63 21.92 5.01 -4.86
CA ASP A 63 22.49 5.27 -6.19
C ASP A 63 22.71 3.97 -7.01
N GLU A 64 22.76 2.83 -6.32
CA GLU A 64 22.94 1.50 -6.91
C GLU A 64 21.63 0.86 -7.41
N PHE A 65 20.46 1.42 -7.05
CA PHE A 65 19.19 0.82 -7.43
C PHE A 65 18.81 1.12 -8.87
N THR A 66 18.83 0.09 -9.69
CA THR A 66 18.35 0.11 -11.07
C THR A 66 17.13 -0.78 -11.22
N LEU A 67 16.11 -0.28 -11.94
CA LEU A 67 14.97 -1.10 -12.34
C LEU A 67 15.37 -2.05 -13.46
N SER A 68 14.90 -3.29 -13.40
CA SER A 68 15.01 -4.26 -14.50
C SER A 68 13.86 -4.04 -15.48
N ILE A 69 14.01 -3.03 -16.33
CA ILE A 69 12.96 -2.69 -17.31
C ILE A 69 12.96 -3.72 -18.44
N GLU A 70 11.81 -4.35 -18.62
CA GLU A 70 11.54 -5.32 -19.70
C GLU A 70 10.17 -5.08 -20.36
N SER A 71 9.98 -5.61 -21.55
CA SER A 71 8.70 -5.54 -22.26
C SER A 71 7.73 -6.56 -21.66
N VAL A 72 6.68 -6.10 -20.99
CA VAL A 72 5.74 -6.92 -20.22
C VAL A 72 4.31 -6.75 -20.73
N GLU A 73 3.57 -7.84 -20.78
CA GLU A 73 2.11 -7.82 -20.98
C GLU A 73 1.44 -7.46 -19.64
N ILE A 74 1.09 -6.16 -19.50
CA ILE A 74 0.68 -5.59 -18.22
C ILE A 74 -0.71 -6.08 -17.76
N ALA A 75 -1.62 -6.42 -18.66
CA ALA A 75 -2.95 -6.91 -18.29
C ALA A 75 -2.85 -8.30 -17.66
N GLU A 76 -2.01 -9.20 -18.21
CA GLU A 76 -1.77 -10.53 -17.65
C GLU A 76 -1.03 -10.43 -16.29
N LEU A 77 0.01 -9.60 -16.21
CA LEU A 77 0.71 -9.37 -14.95
C LEU A 77 -0.25 -8.86 -13.88
N SER A 78 -1.14 -7.90 -14.22
CA SER A 78 -2.13 -7.37 -13.27
C SER A 78 -3.13 -8.42 -12.80
N ARG A 79 -3.64 -9.28 -13.71
CA ARG A 79 -4.52 -10.40 -13.34
C ARG A 79 -3.84 -11.34 -12.37
N ASN A 80 -2.57 -11.68 -12.61
CA ASN A 80 -1.79 -12.56 -11.75
C ASN A 80 -1.59 -11.98 -10.35
N ILE A 81 -1.26 -10.68 -10.23
CA ILE A 81 -1.13 -9.99 -8.94
C ILE A 81 -2.47 -9.95 -8.21
N LEU A 82 -3.55 -9.58 -8.89
CA LEU A 82 -4.86 -9.40 -8.28
C LEU A 82 -5.52 -10.71 -7.86
N LYS A 83 -5.17 -11.83 -8.48
CA LYS A 83 -5.62 -13.16 -8.09
C LYS A 83 -5.32 -13.46 -6.62
N ASP A 84 -4.17 -13.05 -6.12
CA ASP A 84 -3.75 -13.29 -4.74
C ASP A 84 -4.55 -12.44 -3.73
N TRP A 85 -5.18 -11.34 -4.17
CA TRP A 85 -6.02 -10.48 -3.34
C TRP A 85 -7.46 -10.97 -3.20
N ILE A 86 -7.97 -11.79 -4.11
CA ILE A 86 -9.36 -12.28 -4.08
C ILE A 86 -9.73 -12.96 -2.76
N PRO A 87 -8.93 -13.91 -2.23
CA PRO A 87 -9.21 -14.52 -0.93
C PRO A 87 -9.26 -13.50 0.22
N ILE A 88 -8.39 -12.49 0.17
CA ILE A 88 -8.32 -11.42 1.18
C ILE A 88 -9.57 -10.54 1.13
N PHE A 89 -10.06 -10.19 -0.07
CA PHE A 89 -11.30 -9.44 -0.22
C PHE A 89 -12.50 -10.21 0.37
N HIS A 90 -12.59 -11.51 0.11
CA HIS A 90 -13.63 -12.36 0.71
C HIS A 90 -13.53 -12.43 2.24
N GLU A 91 -12.34 -12.63 2.79
CA GLU A 91 -12.10 -12.63 4.24
C GLU A 91 -12.52 -11.30 4.89
N LYS A 92 -12.19 -10.18 4.25
CA LYS A 92 -12.53 -8.83 4.72
C LYS A 92 -13.97 -8.42 4.43
N LYS A 93 -14.75 -9.26 3.72
CA LYS A 93 -16.13 -8.97 3.27
C LYS A 93 -16.19 -7.66 2.47
N LEU A 94 -15.20 -7.45 1.62
CA LEU A 94 -15.11 -6.31 0.73
C LEU A 94 -15.66 -6.72 -0.64
N ASP A 95 -16.69 -6.03 -1.11
CA ASP A 95 -17.17 -6.22 -2.48
C ASP A 95 -16.09 -5.76 -3.45
N PHE A 96 -15.85 -6.55 -4.51
CA PHE A 96 -14.83 -6.20 -5.49
C PHE A 96 -15.32 -6.38 -6.93
N GLU A 97 -14.80 -5.53 -7.79
CA GLU A 97 -14.95 -5.60 -9.24
C GLU A 97 -13.58 -5.45 -9.88
N ILE A 98 -13.20 -6.41 -10.72
CA ILE A 98 -11.93 -6.39 -11.45
C ILE A 98 -12.26 -6.49 -12.93
N ASP A 99 -11.98 -5.42 -13.68
CA ASP A 99 -12.21 -5.30 -15.11
C ASP A 99 -10.90 -4.96 -15.82
N ILE A 100 -10.23 -6.01 -16.30
CA ILE A 100 -8.96 -5.93 -17.02
C ILE A 100 -9.17 -6.50 -18.43
N PRO A 101 -8.85 -5.74 -19.48
CA PRO A 101 -9.12 -6.13 -20.85
C PRO A 101 -8.32 -7.39 -21.24
N GLU A 102 -8.88 -8.17 -22.16
CA GLU A 102 -8.24 -9.38 -22.68
C GLU A 102 -7.20 -9.08 -23.79
N ASN A 103 -7.29 -7.90 -24.42
CA ASN A 103 -6.33 -7.50 -25.44
C ASN A 103 -4.92 -7.31 -24.85
N ARG A 104 -3.94 -7.63 -25.66
CA ARG A 104 -2.54 -7.55 -25.27
C ARG A 104 -2.08 -6.10 -25.16
N LEU A 105 -1.62 -5.71 -23.98
CA LEU A 105 -1.11 -4.37 -23.70
C LEU A 105 0.38 -4.49 -23.27
N MET A 106 1.28 -4.05 -24.15
CA MET A 106 2.71 -4.13 -23.91
C MET A 106 3.25 -2.82 -23.35
N VAL A 107 4.00 -2.90 -22.26
CA VAL A 107 4.60 -1.77 -21.55
C VAL A 107 6.04 -2.12 -21.16
N ASN A 108 6.95 -1.15 -21.22
CA ASN A 108 8.28 -1.29 -20.64
C ASN A 108 8.24 -0.98 -19.15
N LEU A 109 8.38 -1.99 -18.29
CA LEU A 109 8.35 -1.83 -16.83
C LEU A 109 9.20 -2.88 -16.11
N ASP A 110 9.44 -2.64 -14.83
CA ASP A 110 9.98 -3.62 -13.89
C ASP A 110 8.82 -4.38 -13.25
N SER A 111 8.72 -5.69 -13.47
CA SER A 111 7.60 -6.53 -13.03
C SER A 111 7.44 -6.55 -11.50
N ASP A 112 8.54 -6.59 -10.75
CA ASP A 112 8.53 -6.53 -9.28
C ASP A 112 8.12 -5.14 -8.79
N GLY A 113 8.64 -4.08 -9.43
CA GLY A 113 8.27 -2.70 -9.15
C GLY A 113 6.80 -2.43 -9.39
N TYR A 114 6.26 -2.93 -10.50
CA TYR A 114 4.83 -2.82 -10.79
C TYR A 114 3.97 -3.60 -9.80
N SER A 115 4.38 -4.82 -9.44
CA SER A 115 3.70 -5.62 -8.42
C SER A 115 3.62 -4.87 -7.08
N ARG A 116 4.71 -4.19 -6.67
CA ARG A 116 4.71 -3.33 -5.48
C ARG A 116 3.76 -2.15 -5.58
N VAL A 117 3.67 -1.51 -6.77
CA VAL A 117 2.69 -0.43 -7.02
C VAL A 117 1.27 -0.92 -6.77
N VAL A 118 0.86 -2.01 -7.42
CA VAL A 118 -0.49 -2.58 -7.29
C VAL A 118 -0.77 -2.99 -5.84
N ASN A 119 0.15 -3.72 -5.21
CA ASN A 119 0.00 -4.17 -3.83
C ASN A 119 -0.12 -3.00 -2.85
N ASN A 120 0.67 -1.94 -2.98
CA ASN A 120 0.55 -0.75 -2.13
C ASN A 120 -0.79 -0.04 -2.30
N LEU A 121 -1.31 0.08 -3.53
CA LEU A 121 -2.61 0.72 -3.78
C LEU A 121 -3.75 -0.09 -3.18
N VAL A 122 -3.78 -1.41 -3.37
CA VAL A 122 -4.79 -2.30 -2.78
C VAL A 122 -4.70 -2.30 -1.26
N GLN A 123 -3.48 -2.40 -0.71
CA GLN A 123 -3.26 -2.34 0.74
C GLN A 123 -3.72 -1.01 1.33
N ASN A 124 -3.53 0.10 0.62
CA ASN A 124 -3.99 1.42 1.05
C ASN A 124 -5.52 1.46 1.19
N VAL A 125 -6.26 0.86 0.26
CA VAL A 125 -7.71 0.72 0.36
C VAL A 125 -8.08 -0.08 1.61
N LEU A 126 -7.49 -1.25 1.83
CA LEU A 126 -7.81 -2.12 2.98
C LEU A 126 -7.46 -1.48 4.33
N ALA A 127 -6.37 -0.71 4.41
CA ALA A 127 -5.89 -0.16 5.66
C ALA A 127 -6.56 1.15 6.06
N HIS A 128 -6.95 1.98 5.08
CA HIS A 128 -7.27 3.38 5.32
C HIS A 128 -8.66 3.82 4.87
N SER A 129 -9.22 3.21 3.81
CA SER A 129 -10.44 3.74 3.20
C SER A 129 -11.72 3.43 4.00
N LYS A 130 -11.75 2.36 4.80
CA LYS A 130 -12.98 1.80 5.40
C LYS A 130 -14.05 1.52 4.34
N ALA A 131 -13.64 1.25 3.12
CA ALA A 131 -14.52 0.98 2.00
C ALA A 131 -15.29 -0.32 2.21
N ARG A 132 -16.46 -0.38 1.55
CA ARG A 132 -17.24 -1.61 1.38
C ARG A 132 -17.08 -2.21 -0.02
N ARG A 133 -16.53 -1.43 -0.95
CA ARG A 133 -16.30 -1.85 -2.33
C ARG A 133 -14.97 -1.30 -2.83
N ILE A 134 -14.25 -2.15 -3.56
CA ILE A 134 -13.09 -1.79 -4.37
C ILE A 134 -13.39 -2.12 -5.83
N LYS A 135 -13.02 -1.23 -6.74
CA LYS A 135 -13.09 -1.45 -8.19
C LYS A 135 -11.72 -1.22 -8.79
N ILE A 136 -11.24 -2.21 -9.54
CA ILE A 136 -9.94 -2.14 -10.21
C ILE A 136 -10.20 -2.30 -11.70
N THR A 137 -9.85 -1.29 -12.48
CA THR A 137 -10.06 -1.33 -13.93
C THR A 137 -8.77 -0.99 -14.65
N MET A 138 -8.58 -1.60 -15.81
CA MET A 138 -7.52 -1.25 -16.73
C MET A 138 -8.13 -0.85 -18.07
N SER A 139 -7.62 0.22 -18.65
CA SER A 139 -8.07 0.69 -19.97
C SER A 139 -6.89 1.24 -20.76
N GLU A 140 -7.06 1.27 -22.05
CA GLU A 140 -6.16 1.96 -22.98
C GLU A 140 -6.74 3.35 -23.28
N ASP A 141 -5.92 4.37 -23.19
CA ASP A 141 -6.25 5.73 -23.62
C ASP A 141 -5.10 6.29 -24.45
N SER A 142 -5.34 6.43 -25.76
CA SER A 142 -4.36 6.91 -26.75
C SER A 142 -3.11 6.03 -26.80
N LYS A 143 -2.04 6.42 -26.12
CA LYS A 143 -0.75 5.69 -26.04
C LYS A 143 -0.40 5.31 -24.59
N MET A 144 -1.39 5.30 -23.72
CA MET A 144 -1.18 5.00 -22.29
C MET A 144 -2.07 3.85 -21.87
N VAL A 145 -1.55 3.01 -20.99
CA VAL A 145 -2.37 2.11 -20.17
C VAL A 145 -2.71 2.82 -18.87
N LEU A 146 -3.96 2.82 -18.50
CA LEU A 146 -4.48 3.38 -17.27
C LEU A 146 -4.94 2.26 -16.33
N LEU A 147 -4.26 2.07 -15.20
CA LEU A 147 -4.76 1.25 -14.10
C LEU A 147 -5.45 2.17 -13.09
N ARG A 148 -6.73 1.92 -12.81
CA ARG A 148 -7.52 2.63 -11.82
C ARG A 148 -7.83 1.73 -10.64
N VAL A 149 -7.56 2.20 -9.43
CA VAL A 149 -7.94 1.55 -8.18
C VAL A 149 -8.87 2.51 -7.44
N GLU A 150 -10.15 2.16 -7.41
CA GLU A 150 -11.23 2.97 -6.85
C GLU A 150 -11.79 2.31 -5.60
N ASP A 151 -12.09 3.10 -4.58
CA ASP A 151 -12.81 2.68 -3.38
C ASP A 151 -13.95 3.65 -3.04
N ASN A 152 -14.99 3.14 -2.38
CA ASN A 152 -16.13 3.93 -1.89
C ASN A 152 -16.01 4.26 -0.39
N GLY A 153 -14.81 4.52 0.08
CA GLY A 153 -14.52 4.75 1.49
C GLY A 153 -14.68 6.19 1.96
N VAL A 154 -13.88 6.54 2.95
CA VAL A 154 -13.96 7.85 3.63
C VAL A 154 -13.53 9.04 2.77
N GLY A 155 -12.84 8.79 1.65
CA GLY A 155 -12.29 9.84 0.80
C GLY A 155 -11.13 10.61 1.43
N ILE A 156 -10.57 11.52 0.66
CA ILE A 156 -9.41 12.35 1.04
C ILE A 156 -9.80 13.83 0.87
N ALA A 157 -9.49 14.65 1.87
CA ALA A 157 -9.73 16.07 1.82
C ALA A 157 -8.87 16.76 0.75
N LYS A 158 -9.40 17.78 0.07
CA LYS A 158 -8.73 18.47 -1.04
C LYS A 158 -7.36 19.01 -0.66
N GLU A 159 -7.23 19.54 0.55
CA GLU A 159 -5.97 20.05 1.10
C GLU A 159 -4.89 18.96 1.24
N ASN A 160 -5.28 17.71 1.39
CA ASN A 160 -4.35 16.58 1.53
C ASN A 160 -3.93 15.99 0.18
N LEU A 161 -4.76 16.12 -0.88
CA LEU A 161 -4.53 15.46 -2.17
C LEU A 161 -3.16 15.79 -2.79
N GLN A 162 -2.69 17.01 -2.62
CA GLN A 162 -1.38 17.45 -3.14
C GLN A 162 -0.20 16.88 -2.35
N HIS A 163 -0.42 16.37 -1.12
CA HIS A 163 0.62 15.93 -0.20
C HIS A 163 0.68 14.42 -0.02
N ILE A 164 -0.35 13.65 -0.41
CA ILE A 164 -0.43 12.21 -0.11
C ILE A 164 0.71 11.38 -0.72
N PHE A 165 1.38 11.89 -1.74
CA PHE A 165 2.56 11.27 -2.35
C PHE A 165 3.88 11.74 -1.72
N GLU A 166 3.82 12.71 -0.78
CA GLU A 166 4.99 13.14 -0.03
C GLU A 166 5.41 12.06 0.98
N ARG A 167 6.70 12.02 1.26
CA ARG A 167 7.31 11.06 2.20
C ARG A 167 6.82 11.31 3.62
N LEU A 168 6.43 10.23 4.31
CA LEU A 168 5.97 10.26 5.70
C LEU A 168 4.69 11.10 5.92
N TYR A 169 4.02 11.49 4.85
CA TYR A 169 2.77 12.23 4.97
C TYR A 169 1.64 11.32 5.45
N LYS A 170 0.86 11.80 6.40
CA LYS A 170 -0.32 11.13 6.95
C LYS A 170 -1.44 12.16 7.07
N CYS A 171 -2.61 11.87 6.52
CA CYS A 171 -3.79 12.76 6.59
C CYS A 171 -4.22 13.03 8.03
N ASP A 172 -4.11 12.03 8.91
CA ASP A 172 -4.46 12.13 10.33
C ASP A 172 -3.21 12.26 11.21
N LYS A 173 -2.94 13.45 11.72
CA LYS A 173 -1.86 13.71 12.69
C LYS A 173 -2.16 13.18 14.11
N GLY A 174 -3.35 12.66 14.38
CA GLY A 174 -3.80 12.53 15.75
C GLY A 174 -4.12 11.13 16.29
N ARG A 175 -4.50 10.12 15.54
CA ARG A 175 -5.00 8.83 16.11
C ARG A 175 -4.86 7.57 15.27
N SER A 176 -4.63 7.61 13.99
CA SER A 176 -4.45 6.41 13.17
C SER A 176 -2.97 6.00 13.16
N LYS A 177 -2.59 5.08 14.04
CA LYS A 177 -1.25 4.48 14.09
C LYS A 177 -0.97 3.50 12.94
N LYS A 178 -1.86 3.41 11.95
CA LYS A 178 -1.70 2.50 10.82
C LYS A 178 -0.98 3.19 9.66
N GLY A 179 -0.03 2.48 9.07
CA GLY A 179 0.74 2.90 7.89
C GLY A 179 1.98 3.73 8.20
N SER A 180 3.01 3.53 7.39
CA SER A 180 4.32 4.22 7.49
C SER A 180 4.30 5.64 6.92
N GLY A 181 3.33 5.97 6.06
CA GLY A 181 3.35 7.19 5.24
C GLY A 181 4.37 7.11 4.09
N LEU A 182 4.94 5.93 3.84
CA LEU A 182 5.91 5.70 2.77
C LEU A 182 5.28 5.03 1.54
N GLY A 183 4.18 4.28 1.71
CA GLY A 183 3.61 3.46 0.65
C GLY A 183 3.29 4.24 -0.63
N LEU A 184 2.55 5.35 -0.54
CA LEU A 184 2.21 6.16 -1.70
C LEU A 184 3.40 6.92 -2.30
N SER A 185 4.39 7.31 -1.49
CA SER A 185 5.62 7.92 -2.00
C SER A 185 6.50 6.91 -2.77
N ILE A 186 6.50 5.64 -2.34
CA ILE A 186 7.14 4.53 -3.07
C ILE A 186 6.42 4.30 -4.40
N VAL A 187 5.08 4.28 -4.39
CA VAL A 187 4.27 4.13 -5.62
C VAL A 187 4.62 5.24 -6.62
N SER A 188 4.63 6.51 -6.19
CA SER A 188 4.97 7.64 -7.07
C SER A 188 6.36 7.50 -7.67
N GLN A 189 7.38 7.21 -6.86
CA GLN A 189 8.75 7.04 -7.34
C GLN A 189 8.92 5.86 -8.30
N MET A 190 8.26 4.72 -8.02
CA MET A 190 8.31 3.55 -8.89
C MET A 190 7.67 3.83 -10.25
N VAL A 191 6.46 4.42 -10.24
CA VAL A 191 5.74 4.77 -11.47
C VAL A 191 6.54 5.78 -12.31
N GLU A 192 7.11 6.82 -11.69
CA GLU A 192 7.96 7.81 -12.37
C GLU A 192 9.21 7.17 -12.98
N ARG A 193 9.87 6.26 -12.27
CA ARG A 193 11.05 5.55 -12.79
C ARG A 193 10.72 4.58 -13.95
N MET A 194 9.48 4.11 -14.04
CA MET A 194 8.96 3.33 -15.17
C MET A 194 8.42 4.23 -16.31
N GLY A 195 8.67 5.55 -16.26
CA GLY A 195 8.25 6.51 -17.28
C GLY A 195 6.75 6.84 -17.25
N GLY A 196 6.05 6.48 -16.19
CA GLY A 196 4.63 6.72 -16.00
C GLY A 196 4.31 7.90 -15.09
N LYS A 197 3.03 8.04 -14.76
CA LYS A 197 2.51 9.05 -13.83
C LYS A 197 1.44 8.43 -12.94
N ILE A 198 1.39 8.85 -11.67
CA ILE A 198 0.26 8.57 -10.78
C ILE A 198 -0.50 9.84 -10.46
N SER A 199 -1.82 9.72 -10.37
CA SER A 199 -2.71 10.79 -9.91
C SER A 199 -3.78 10.23 -8.98
N VAL A 200 -4.50 11.12 -8.30
CA VAL A 200 -5.57 10.78 -7.38
C VAL A 200 -6.74 11.73 -7.58
N GLU A 201 -7.95 11.17 -7.54
CA GLU A 201 -9.21 11.89 -7.48
C GLU A 201 -9.96 11.40 -6.24
N SER A 202 -10.51 12.31 -5.44
CA SER A 202 -11.26 11.90 -4.24
C SER A 202 -12.26 12.95 -3.81
N GLU A 203 -13.36 12.46 -3.22
CA GLU A 203 -14.36 13.27 -2.54
C GLU A 203 -14.66 12.67 -1.17
N ILE A 204 -14.57 13.51 -0.11
CA ILE A 204 -14.81 13.07 1.27
C ILE A 204 -16.18 12.38 1.40
N GLY A 205 -16.17 11.20 2.00
CA GLY A 205 -17.36 10.39 2.27
C GLY A 205 -17.96 9.70 1.04
N LYS A 206 -17.31 9.79 -0.13
CA LYS A 206 -17.84 9.18 -1.35
C LYS A 206 -16.87 8.18 -1.98
N TYR A 207 -15.67 8.61 -2.36
CA TYR A 207 -14.73 7.76 -3.09
C TYR A 207 -13.28 8.27 -3.04
N THR A 208 -12.36 7.37 -3.35
CA THR A 208 -10.99 7.68 -3.76
C THR A 208 -10.64 6.85 -4.99
N VAL A 209 -10.01 7.45 -5.99
CA VAL A 209 -9.51 6.78 -7.19
C VAL A 209 -8.03 7.12 -7.37
N PHE A 210 -7.16 6.11 -7.32
CA PHE A 210 -5.78 6.22 -7.76
C PHE A 210 -5.68 5.81 -9.22
N ILE A 211 -4.97 6.58 -10.03
CA ILE A 211 -4.81 6.35 -11.47
C ILE A 211 -3.33 6.28 -11.78
N VAL A 212 -2.87 5.11 -12.19
CA VAL A 212 -1.50 4.89 -12.69
C VAL A 212 -1.57 4.84 -14.20
N SER A 213 -0.80 5.71 -14.86
CA SER A 213 -0.66 5.74 -16.33
C SER A 213 0.75 5.36 -16.74
N LEU A 214 0.87 4.39 -17.65
CA LEU A 214 2.14 3.90 -18.18
C LEU A 214 2.12 3.95 -19.71
N PRO A 215 3.23 4.31 -20.39
CA PRO A 215 3.27 4.39 -21.83
C PRO A 215 3.21 2.99 -22.48
N LEU A 216 2.34 2.82 -23.48
CA LEU A 216 2.34 1.66 -24.37
C LEU A 216 3.55 1.68 -25.30
N ILE A 217 4.03 0.48 -25.69
CA ILE A 217 5.06 0.29 -26.72
C ILE A 217 4.43 -0.08 -28.06
#